data_b2c741a069608e8fb9a9c668b60614de
#
_entry.id   b2c741a069608e8fb9a9c668b60614de
#
_cell.length_a   1.000
_cell.length_b   1.000
_cell.length_c   1.000
_cell.angle_alpha   90.00
_cell.angle_beta   90.00
_cell.angle_gamma   90.00
#
_symmetry.space_group_name_H-M   'P 1'
#
loop_
_entity.id
_entity.type
_entity.pdbx_description
1 polymer ?
#
loop_
_entity_poly.entity_id
_entity_poly.type
_entity_poly.pdbx_seq_one_letter_code
_entity_poly.pdbx_strand_id
1 'polypeptide(L)'
;MGSGWHEWPLVLFTVLGQCVVGATLISGLVWLELADQREARQRLVRSMFFIWLLMGIGFLASVMHLGSPLRAFNSLNRVGASALSNEIASGALFFAVGGFWWLLAVLEKMPAALGKVWLAIALLLGLVFVLAMTRVYQIDTVPTWYTGYTTSAFFLTVLLSGPLFAALLLRMAKVDVNVWFIAGLSVAALVISAAVIVMQSAGLGAIHSAVQQAATLLPDYGRLQALRLILLALGLGCWLCPLIRRQPPRAAGLLAGLLLVLIAECIGRGLFYGLHMTVGMAVAG
;
A
#
# COMPACT_ATOMS: atom_id res chain seq x y z
N MET A 1 16.04 5.97 17.66
CA MET A 1 15.09 5.42 16.67
C MET A 1 14.51 4.16 17.29
N GLY A 2 13.19 4.11 17.44
CA GLY A 2 12.54 3.03 18.20
C GLY A 2 12.56 1.68 17.49
N SER A 3 12.13 0.64 18.22
CA SER A 3 12.07 -0.77 17.81
C SER A 3 11.36 -1.04 16.46
N GLY A 4 10.49 -0.14 15.99
CA GLY A 4 9.73 -0.30 14.74
C GLY A 4 10.56 -0.44 13.47
N TRP A 5 11.82 0.02 13.45
CA TRP A 5 12.70 -0.14 12.29
C TRP A 5 13.36 -1.52 12.21
N HIS A 6 13.34 -2.31 13.27
CA HIS A 6 13.73 -3.71 13.20
C HIS A 6 12.77 -4.52 12.34
N GLU A 7 11.54 -4.05 12.18
CA GLU A 7 10.50 -4.64 11.33
C GLU A 7 10.55 -4.15 9.86
N TRP A 8 11.71 -3.64 9.39
CA TRP A 8 11.84 -3.09 8.04
C TRP A 8 11.33 -4.02 6.92
N PRO A 9 11.44 -5.38 7.00
CA PRO A 9 10.90 -6.22 5.95
C PRO A 9 9.36 -6.16 5.87
N LEU A 10 8.69 -6.08 7.04
CA LEU A 10 7.24 -5.91 7.10
C LEU A 10 6.81 -4.50 6.68
N VAL A 11 7.62 -3.47 7.01
CA VAL A 11 7.42 -2.10 6.51
C VAL A 11 7.40 -2.11 4.99
N LEU A 12 8.41 -2.69 4.35
CA LEU A 12 8.48 -2.76 2.89
C LEU A 12 7.34 -3.58 2.30
N PHE A 13 7.09 -4.78 2.82
CA PHE A 13 6.03 -5.66 2.33
C PHE A 13 4.66 -4.96 2.34
N THR A 14 4.28 -4.36 3.48
CA THR A 14 2.96 -3.74 3.60
C THR A 14 2.83 -2.50 2.74
N VAL A 15 3.84 -1.63 2.67
CA VAL A 15 3.80 -0.42 1.85
C VAL A 15 3.81 -0.75 0.36
N LEU A 16 4.69 -1.65 -0.09
CA LEU A 16 4.76 -2.05 -1.49
C LEU A 16 3.51 -2.80 -1.93
N GLY A 17 2.98 -3.71 -1.11
CA GLY A 17 1.74 -4.43 -1.38
C GLY A 17 0.55 -3.48 -1.57
N GLN A 18 0.41 -2.48 -0.72
CA GLN A 18 -0.65 -1.46 -0.82
C GLN A 18 -0.47 -0.58 -2.07
N CYS A 19 0.76 -0.17 -2.38
CA CYS A 19 1.08 0.56 -3.60
C CYS A 19 0.70 -0.24 -4.85
N VAL A 20 1.04 -1.52 -4.88
CA VAL A 20 0.72 -2.45 -5.98
C VAL A 20 -0.78 -2.61 -6.15
N VAL A 21 -1.53 -2.81 -5.07
CA VAL A 21 -2.99 -2.91 -5.13
C VAL A 21 -3.60 -1.64 -5.72
N GLY A 22 -3.19 -0.47 -5.24
CA GLY A 22 -3.68 0.81 -5.76
C GLY A 22 -3.34 1.03 -7.24
N ALA A 23 -2.11 0.71 -7.65
CA ALA A 23 -1.69 0.81 -9.04
C ALA A 23 -2.45 -0.17 -9.94
N THR A 24 -2.72 -1.40 -9.46
CA THR A 24 -3.51 -2.41 -10.18
C THR A 24 -4.95 -1.94 -10.35
N LEU A 25 -5.56 -1.36 -9.31
CA LEU A 25 -6.92 -0.80 -9.38
C LEU A 25 -7.01 0.26 -10.47
N ILE A 26 -6.16 1.27 -10.43
CA ILE A 26 -6.20 2.39 -11.39
C ILE A 26 -5.85 1.91 -12.80
N SER A 27 -4.75 1.16 -12.97
CA SER A 27 -4.35 0.65 -14.28
C SER A 27 -5.38 -0.32 -14.88
N GLY A 28 -6.04 -1.12 -14.02
CA GLY A 28 -7.13 -2.00 -14.43
C GLY A 28 -8.36 -1.24 -14.93
N LEU A 29 -8.76 -0.17 -14.23
CA LEU A 29 -9.88 0.68 -14.66
C LEU A 29 -9.56 1.38 -15.99
N VAL A 30 -8.36 1.92 -16.14
CA VAL A 30 -7.91 2.52 -17.41
C VAL A 30 -7.86 1.46 -18.52
N TRP A 31 -7.44 0.23 -18.22
CA TRP A 31 -7.45 -0.86 -19.21
C TRP A 31 -8.88 -1.16 -19.70
N LEU A 32 -9.90 -1.04 -18.85
CA LEU A 32 -11.31 -1.17 -19.24
C LEU A 32 -11.76 0.02 -20.12
N GLU A 33 -11.34 1.24 -19.80
CA GLU A 33 -11.64 2.46 -20.57
C GLU A 33 -11.04 2.40 -21.98
N LEU A 34 -9.87 1.79 -22.13
CA LEU A 34 -9.16 1.61 -23.41
C LEU A 34 -9.70 0.45 -24.26
N ALA A 35 -10.96 0.03 -24.09
CA ALA A 35 -11.51 -1.16 -24.77
C ALA A 35 -11.33 -1.13 -26.29
N ASP A 36 -11.53 0.04 -26.92
CA ASP A 36 -11.46 0.25 -28.37
C ASP A 36 -10.05 0.66 -28.87
N GLN A 37 -9.08 0.82 -27.96
CA GLN A 37 -7.73 1.28 -28.24
C GLN A 37 -6.71 0.17 -28.01
N ARG A 38 -6.72 -0.86 -28.86
CA ARG A 38 -5.92 -2.09 -28.68
C ARG A 38 -4.43 -1.79 -28.43
N GLU A 39 -3.80 -0.91 -29.20
CA GLU A 39 -2.37 -0.61 -29.05
C GLU A 39 -2.05 0.09 -27.73
N ALA A 40 -2.84 1.10 -27.35
CA ALA A 40 -2.67 1.81 -26.08
C ALA A 40 -2.83 0.85 -24.89
N ARG A 41 -3.86 0.00 -24.98
CA ARG A 41 -4.15 -1.06 -24.01
C ARG A 41 -2.99 -2.04 -23.84
N GLN A 42 -2.39 -2.47 -24.95
CA GLN A 42 -1.24 -3.38 -24.94
C GLN A 42 0.02 -2.71 -24.38
N ARG A 43 0.27 -1.42 -24.70
CA ARG A 43 1.37 -0.67 -24.09
C ARG A 43 1.20 -0.53 -22.59
N LEU A 44 -0.02 -0.26 -22.11
CA LEU A 44 -0.32 -0.21 -20.67
C LEU A 44 -0.04 -1.56 -20.01
N VAL A 45 -0.55 -2.66 -20.56
CA VAL A 45 -0.32 -4.01 -20.02
C VAL A 45 1.17 -4.32 -19.90
N ARG A 46 1.98 -3.96 -20.90
CA ARG A 46 3.44 -4.15 -20.84
C ARG A 46 4.07 -3.36 -19.70
N SER A 47 3.64 -2.12 -19.46
CA SER A 47 4.14 -1.31 -18.34
C SER A 47 3.74 -1.84 -16.98
N MET A 48 2.61 -2.55 -16.87
CA MET A 48 2.14 -3.20 -15.64
C MET A 48 3.11 -4.31 -15.13
N PHE A 49 4.12 -4.70 -15.92
CA PHE A 49 5.22 -5.54 -15.45
C PHE A 49 5.81 -5.04 -14.14
N PHE A 50 6.01 -3.72 -14.01
CA PHE A 50 6.59 -3.12 -12.81
C PHE A 50 5.71 -3.25 -11.56
N ILE A 51 4.39 -3.40 -11.73
CA ILE A 51 3.46 -3.71 -10.62
C ILE A 51 3.83 -5.07 -10.02
N TRP A 52 3.93 -6.10 -10.87
CA TRP A 52 4.19 -7.47 -10.42
C TRP A 52 5.63 -7.67 -9.95
N LEU A 53 6.58 -6.94 -10.56
CA LEU A 53 7.96 -6.88 -10.06
C LEU A 53 8.00 -6.30 -8.63
N LEU A 54 7.31 -5.19 -8.39
CA LEU A 54 7.26 -4.56 -7.07
C LEU A 54 6.58 -5.45 -6.03
N MET A 55 5.52 -6.17 -6.43
CA MET A 55 4.88 -7.17 -5.56
C MET A 55 5.82 -8.31 -5.20
N GLY A 56 6.59 -8.82 -6.17
CA GLY A 56 7.61 -9.83 -5.94
C GLY A 56 8.68 -9.37 -4.94
N ILE A 57 9.15 -8.12 -5.07
CA ILE A 57 10.10 -7.51 -4.11
C ILE A 57 9.47 -7.45 -2.71
N GLY A 58 8.20 -7.05 -2.60
CA GLY A 58 7.48 -7.05 -1.33
C GLY A 58 7.41 -8.43 -0.67
N PHE A 59 7.09 -9.47 -1.43
CA PHE A 59 7.09 -10.85 -0.93
C PHE A 59 8.48 -11.32 -0.52
N LEU A 60 9.53 -11.00 -1.30
CA LEU A 60 10.90 -11.34 -0.92
C LEU A 60 11.29 -10.67 0.40
N ALA A 61 10.93 -9.40 0.59
CA ALA A 61 11.14 -8.70 1.86
C ALA A 61 10.42 -9.42 3.01
N SER A 62 9.16 -9.81 2.82
CA SER A 62 8.38 -10.55 3.82
C SER A 62 9.04 -11.89 4.20
N VAL A 63 9.57 -12.63 3.22
CA VAL A 63 10.26 -13.91 3.47
C VAL A 63 11.51 -13.70 4.30
N MET A 64 12.25 -12.60 4.13
CA MET A 64 13.44 -12.28 4.91
C MET A 64 13.17 -12.08 6.40
N HIS A 65 11.93 -11.75 6.77
CA HIS A 65 11.51 -11.62 8.17
C HIS A 65 11.24 -12.99 8.83
N LEU A 66 11.03 -14.03 8.04
CA LEU A 66 10.73 -15.37 8.55
C LEU A 66 12.00 -16.05 9.04
N GLY A 67 12.09 -16.38 10.33
CA GLY A 67 13.20 -17.14 10.90
C GLY A 67 13.39 -18.55 10.27
N SER A 68 12.37 -19.05 9.57
CA SER A 68 12.40 -20.32 8.85
C SER A 68 11.56 -20.24 7.57
N PRO A 69 12.12 -19.75 6.44
CA PRO A 69 11.37 -19.53 5.19
C PRO A 69 10.64 -20.76 4.64
N LEU A 70 11.23 -21.96 4.82
CA LEU A 70 10.61 -23.23 4.39
C LEU A 70 9.33 -23.58 5.17
N ARG A 71 9.15 -23.00 6.35
CA ARG A 71 7.94 -23.18 7.15
C ARG A 71 6.82 -22.18 6.78
N ALA A 72 7.07 -21.25 5.87
CA ALA A 72 6.08 -20.29 5.40
C ALA A 72 4.81 -20.99 4.86
N PHE A 73 4.98 -22.13 4.19
CA PHE A 73 3.85 -22.92 3.69
C PHE A 73 2.95 -23.48 4.80
N ASN A 74 3.49 -23.69 6.02
CA ASN A 74 2.68 -24.14 7.15
C ASN A 74 1.67 -23.06 7.60
N SER A 75 1.92 -21.79 7.28
CA SER A 75 0.98 -20.71 7.55
C SER A 75 -0.34 -20.91 6.79
N LEU A 76 -0.32 -21.54 5.62
CA LEU A 76 -1.52 -21.82 4.83
C LEU A 76 -2.46 -22.85 5.47
N ASN A 77 -1.96 -23.67 6.40
CA ASN A 77 -2.78 -24.68 7.11
C ASN A 77 -3.81 -24.06 8.06
N ARG A 78 -3.72 -22.75 8.35
CA ARG A 78 -4.62 -22.05 9.28
C ARG A 78 -5.42 -20.95 8.60
N VAL A 79 -5.59 -21.00 7.27
CA VAL A 79 -6.45 -20.08 6.52
C VAL A 79 -7.88 -20.17 7.04
N GLY A 80 -8.50 -19.03 7.27
CA GLY A 80 -9.81 -18.90 7.92
C GLY A 80 -9.76 -18.78 9.44
N ALA A 81 -8.72 -19.30 10.10
CA ALA A 81 -8.57 -19.28 11.56
C ALA A 81 -7.51 -18.28 12.06
N SER A 82 -6.53 -17.91 11.25
CA SER A 82 -5.45 -16.99 11.61
C SER A 82 -5.43 -15.79 10.66
N ALA A 83 -5.38 -14.58 11.23
CA ALA A 83 -5.29 -13.35 10.46
C ALA A 83 -4.03 -13.31 9.58
N LEU A 84 -2.88 -13.74 10.11
CA LEU A 84 -1.63 -13.83 9.34
C LEU A 84 -1.74 -14.83 8.18
N SER A 85 -2.37 -15.99 8.40
CA SER A 85 -2.60 -16.99 7.35
C SER A 85 -3.52 -16.44 6.25
N ASN A 86 -4.54 -15.67 6.62
CA ASN A 86 -5.46 -15.03 5.69
C ASN A 86 -4.75 -13.94 4.87
N GLU A 87 -3.85 -13.15 5.48
CA GLU A 87 -3.03 -12.17 4.78
C GLU A 87 -2.13 -12.84 3.73
N ILE A 88 -1.37 -13.87 4.12
CA ILE A 88 -0.48 -14.61 3.22
C ILE A 88 -1.27 -15.24 2.07
N ALA A 89 -2.39 -15.91 2.37
CA ALA A 89 -3.22 -16.57 1.37
C ALA A 89 -3.85 -15.57 0.38
N SER A 90 -4.42 -14.46 0.89
CA SER A 90 -5.04 -13.45 0.04
C SER A 90 -4.02 -12.72 -0.83
N GLY A 91 -2.83 -12.42 -0.28
CA GLY A 91 -1.74 -11.81 -1.03
C GLY A 91 -1.19 -12.73 -2.12
N ALA A 92 -0.96 -14.01 -1.80
CA ALA A 92 -0.53 -15.01 -2.79
C ALA A 92 -1.58 -15.21 -3.89
N LEU A 93 -2.86 -15.24 -3.52
CA LEU A 93 -3.96 -15.38 -4.47
C LEU A 93 -4.09 -14.14 -5.38
N PHE A 94 -3.99 -12.93 -4.81
CA PHE A 94 -3.95 -11.69 -5.58
C PHE A 94 -2.78 -11.69 -6.59
N PHE A 95 -1.58 -12.06 -6.14
CA PHE A 95 -0.39 -12.12 -6.98
C PHE A 95 -0.53 -13.16 -8.09
N ALA A 96 -1.03 -14.36 -7.77
CA ALA A 96 -1.24 -15.41 -8.75
C ALA A 96 -2.32 -15.02 -9.77
N VAL A 97 -3.52 -14.67 -9.32
CA VAL A 97 -4.66 -14.35 -10.20
C VAL A 97 -4.38 -13.12 -11.05
N GLY A 98 -3.86 -12.05 -10.45
CA GLY A 98 -3.53 -10.82 -11.16
C GLY A 98 -2.30 -10.97 -12.07
N GLY A 99 -1.27 -11.68 -11.62
CA GLY A 99 -0.06 -11.97 -12.41
C GLY A 99 -0.37 -12.86 -13.61
N PHE A 100 -1.20 -13.89 -13.47
CA PHE A 100 -1.65 -14.72 -14.60
C PHE A 100 -2.52 -13.93 -15.57
N TRP A 101 -3.44 -13.10 -15.06
CA TRP A 101 -4.20 -12.19 -15.91
C TRP A 101 -3.27 -11.32 -16.75
N TRP A 102 -2.29 -10.68 -16.10
CA TRP A 102 -1.31 -9.84 -16.77
C TRP A 102 -0.50 -10.60 -17.82
N LEU A 103 -0.02 -11.81 -17.48
CA LEU A 103 0.78 -12.65 -18.39
C LEU A 103 0.00 -13.00 -19.66
N LEU A 104 -1.25 -13.44 -19.52
CA LEU A 104 -2.09 -13.75 -20.67
C LEU A 104 -2.45 -12.51 -21.49
N ALA A 105 -2.62 -11.36 -20.83
CA ALA A 105 -2.87 -10.09 -21.50
C ALA A 105 -1.64 -9.61 -22.29
N VAL A 106 -0.42 -9.74 -21.73
CA VAL A 106 0.85 -9.43 -22.44
C VAL A 106 1.03 -10.33 -23.65
N LEU A 107 0.70 -11.62 -23.54
CA LEU A 107 0.80 -12.60 -24.62
C LEU A 107 -0.33 -12.48 -25.64
N GLU A 108 -1.25 -11.54 -25.48
CA GLU A 108 -2.45 -11.35 -26.31
C GLU A 108 -3.34 -12.59 -26.43
N LYS A 109 -3.27 -13.47 -25.42
CA LYS A 109 -4.04 -14.73 -25.34
C LYS A 109 -5.29 -14.61 -24.48
N MET A 110 -5.61 -13.41 -23.97
CA MET A 110 -6.76 -13.19 -23.10
C MET A 110 -8.04 -12.96 -23.90
N PRO A 111 -9.05 -13.84 -23.79
CA PRO A 111 -10.37 -13.58 -24.37
C PRO A 111 -11.02 -12.33 -23.75
N ALA A 112 -11.63 -11.48 -24.59
CA ALA A 112 -12.09 -10.15 -24.15
C ALA A 112 -13.10 -10.20 -22.99
N ALA A 113 -14.10 -11.06 -23.04
CA ALA A 113 -15.10 -11.21 -22.00
C ALA A 113 -14.51 -11.78 -20.70
N LEU A 114 -13.72 -12.85 -20.80
CA LEU A 114 -13.05 -13.49 -19.67
C LEU A 114 -12.05 -12.54 -19.02
N GLY A 115 -11.33 -11.74 -19.82
CA GLY A 115 -10.35 -10.77 -19.33
C GLY A 115 -10.95 -9.70 -18.41
N LYS A 116 -12.18 -9.24 -18.70
CA LYS A 116 -12.89 -8.27 -17.85
C LYS A 116 -13.28 -8.88 -16.49
N VAL A 117 -13.87 -10.08 -16.53
CA VAL A 117 -14.29 -10.78 -15.30
C VAL A 117 -13.08 -11.14 -14.44
N TRP A 118 -12.03 -11.68 -15.07
CA TRP A 118 -10.81 -12.04 -14.35
C TRP A 118 -10.13 -10.83 -13.73
N LEU A 119 -10.05 -9.71 -14.46
CA LEU A 119 -9.55 -8.45 -13.90
C LEU A 119 -10.38 -8.02 -12.69
N ALA A 120 -11.71 -8.03 -12.78
CA ALA A 120 -12.58 -7.67 -11.65
C ALA A 120 -12.31 -8.53 -10.42
N ILE A 121 -12.10 -9.84 -10.61
CA ILE A 121 -11.72 -10.76 -9.53
C ILE A 121 -10.34 -10.37 -8.95
N ALA A 122 -9.35 -10.08 -9.79
CA ALA A 122 -8.03 -9.67 -9.34
C ALA A 122 -8.08 -8.35 -8.53
N LEU A 123 -8.87 -7.36 -8.98
CA LEU A 123 -9.05 -6.09 -8.26
C LEU A 123 -9.71 -6.32 -6.88
N LEU A 124 -10.74 -7.17 -6.82
CA LEU A 124 -11.39 -7.54 -5.56
C LEU A 124 -10.42 -8.24 -4.60
N LEU A 125 -9.63 -9.20 -5.11
CA LEU A 125 -8.61 -9.89 -4.32
C LEU A 125 -7.55 -8.92 -3.77
N GLY A 126 -7.16 -7.89 -4.52
CA GLY A 126 -6.28 -6.84 -4.03
C GLY A 126 -6.87 -6.09 -2.84
N LEU A 127 -8.14 -5.72 -2.89
CA LEU A 127 -8.83 -5.07 -1.76
C LEU A 127 -8.94 -6.01 -0.56
N VAL A 128 -9.27 -7.29 -0.77
CA VAL A 128 -9.32 -8.32 0.27
C VAL A 128 -7.95 -8.50 0.92
N PHE A 129 -6.87 -8.47 0.13
CA PHE A 129 -5.51 -8.54 0.64
C PHE A 129 -5.16 -7.35 1.56
N VAL A 130 -5.48 -6.12 1.16
CA VAL A 130 -5.27 -4.95 2.05
C VAL A 130 -6.11 -5.06 3.32
N LEU A 131 -7.36 -5.50 3.22
CA LEU A 131 -8.21 -5.74 4.39
C LEU A 131 -7.63 -6.82 5.31
N ALA A 132 -7.10 -7.92 4.75
CA ALA A 132 -6.45 -8.98 5.52
C ALA A 132 -5.20 -8.45 6.24
N MET A 133 -4.38 -7.59 5.58
CA MET A 133 -3.26 -6.89 6.24
C MET A 133 -3.73 -6.13 7.49
N THR A 134 -4.83 -5.37 7.41
CA THR A 134 -5.31 -4.60 8.56
C THR A 134 -5.73 -5.49 9.70
N ARG A 135 -6.32 -6.65 9.40
CA ARG A 135 -6.80 -7.62 10.40
C ARG A 135 -5.69 -8.26 11.22
N VAL A 136 -4.49 -8.39 10.65
CA VAL A 136 -3.31 -8.89 11.40
C VAL A 136 -2.98 -7.99 12.61
N TYR A 137 -3.21 -6.69 12.47
CA TYR A 137 -2.87 -5.69 13.51
C TYR A 137 -4.06 -5.28 14.38
N GLN A 138 -5.25 -5.78 14.09
CA GLN A 138 -6.43 -5.57 14.95
C GLN A 138 -6.43 -6.56 16.10
N ILE A 139 -5.52 -6.35 17.05
CA ILE A 139 -5.29 -7.18 18.24
C ILE A 139 -5.78 -6.40 19.47
N ASP A 140 -6.77 -6.89 20.17
CA ASP A 140 -7.40 -6.22 21.31
C ASP A 140 -6.45 -5.93 22.48
N THR A 141 -5.42 -6.77 22.65
CA THR A 141 -4.37 -6.57 23.65
C THR A 141 -3.33 -5.52 23.25
N VAL A 142 -3.42 -4.93 22.03
CA VAL A 142 -2.54 -3.87 21.54
C VAL A 142 -3.37 -2.63 21.18
N PRO A 143 -3.79 -1.82 22.17
CA PRO A 143 -4.74 -0.73 21.96
C PRO A 143 -4.25 0.36 21.00
N THR A 144 -2.94 0.53 20.82
CA THR A 144 -2.35 1.44 19.84
C THR A 144 -2.58 1.01 18.39
N TRP A 145 -2.80 -0.29 18.15
CA TRP A 145 -3.09 -0.88 16.83
C TRP A 145 -4.57 -1.18 16.64
N TYR A 146 -5.28 -1.53 17.73
CA TYR A 146 -6.70 -1.88 17.71
C TYR A 146 -7.59 -0.63 17.57
N THR A 147 -7.45 0.07 16.46
CA THR A 147 -8.18 1.31 16.18
C THR A 147 -8.61 1.38 14.71
N GLY A 148 -9.65 2.18 14.43
CA GLY A 148 -10.04 2.51 13.05
C GLY A 148 -8.95 3.27 12.28
N TYR A 149 -8.04 3.95 12.96
CA TYR A 149 -6.91 4.64 12.35
C TYR A 149 -5.96 3.68 11.63
N THR A 150 -5.78 2.45 12.13
CA THR A 150 -4.98 1.40 11.48
C THR A 150 -5.54 1.06 10.11
N THR A 151 -6.83 0.72 10.04
CA THR A 151 -7.48 0.42 8.76
C THR A 151 -7.45 1.62 7.82
N SER A 152 -7.76 2.82 8.33
CA SER A 152 -7.70 4.05 7.53
C SER A 152 -6.30 4.28 6.95
N ALA A 153 -5.25 4.20 7.77
CA ALA A 153 -3.88 4.41 7.33
C ALA A 153 -3.45 3.43 6.23
N PHE A 154 -3.87 2.16 6.31
CA PHE A 154 -3.54 1.15 5.29
C PHE A 154 -4.22 1.46 3.95
N PHE A 155 -5.51 1.80 3.94
CA PHE A 155 -6.21 2.17 2.71
C PHE A 155 -5.77 3.54 2.17
N LEU A 156 -5.39 4.48 3.03
CA LEU A 156 -4.81 5.75 2.59
C LEU A 156 -3.48 5.56 1.88
N THR A 157 -2.63 4.62 2.30
CA THR A 157 -1.40 4.26 1.57
C THR A 157 -1.72 3.76 0.14
N VAL A 158 -2.78 2.97 -0.03
CA VAL A 158 -3.26 2.54 -1.37
C VAL A 158 -3.58 3.73 -2.26
N LEU A 159 -4.29 4.74 -1.70
CA LEU A 159 -4.75 5.93 -2.44
C LEU A 159 -3.66 7.00 -2.62
N LEU A 160 -2.62 7.03 -1.79
CA LEU A 160 -1.49 7.95 -1.92
C LEU A 160 -0.47 7.45 -2.94
N SER A 161 -0.08 6.19 -2.85
CA SER A 161 1.02 5.62 -3.64
C SER A 161 0.53 5.00 -4.96
N GLY A 162 -0.60 4.29 -4.95
CA GLY A 162 -1.11 3.55 -6.10
C GLY A 162 -1.43 4.42 -7.31
N PRO A 163 -2.22 5.51 -7.17
CA PRO A 163 -2.55 6.39 -8.28
C PRO A 163 -1.31 7.06 -8.90
N LEU A 164 -0.34 7.46 -8.08
CA LEU A 164 0.91 8.04 -8.57
C LEU A 164 1.76 7.00 -9.33
N PHE A 165 1.81 5.77 -8.85
CA PHE A 165 2.46 4.68 -9.57
C PHE A 165 1.75 4.38 -10.90
N ALA A 166 0.41 4.31 -10.89
CA ALA A 166 -0.36 4.16 -12.13
C ALA A 166 -0.10 5.31 -13.12
N ALA A 167 -0.03 6.56 -12.65
CA ALA A 167 0.30 7.72 -13.50
C ALA A 167 1.69 7.58 -14.14
N LEU A 168 2.68 7.06 -13.42
CA LEU A 168 4.01 6.74 -13.96
C LEU A 168 3.90 5.68 -15.06
N LEU A 169 3.16 4.60 -14.83
CA LEU A 169 2.98 3.53 -15.82
C LEU A 169 2.26 4.01 -17.08
N LEU A 170 1.22 4.83 -16.93
CA LEU A 170 0.51 5.46 -18.05
C LEU A 170 1.44 6.35 -18.86
N ARG A 171 2.28 7.13 -18.19
CA ARG A 171 3.26 7.99 -18.86
C ARG A 171 4.31 7.19 -19.63
N MET A 172 4.81 6.09 -19.04
CA MET A 172 5.75 5.18 -19.71
C MET A 172 5.11 4.48 -20.91
N ALA A 173 3.86 4.10 -20.79
CA ALA A 173 3.06 3.48 -21.84
C ALA A 173 2.62 4.46 -22.94
N LYS A 174 2.85 5.77 -22.77
CA LYS A 174 2.34 6.83 -23.67
C LYS A 174 0.83 6.71 -23.88
N VAL A 175 0.10 6.45 -22.78
CA VAL A 175 -1.35 6.41 -22.74
C VAL A 175 -1.86 7.73 -22.20
N ASP A 176 -2.72 8.39 -22.97
CA ASP A 176 -3.31 9.67 -22.61
C ASP A 176 -4.76 9.46 -22.17
N VAL A 177 -4.99 9.66 -20.89
CA VAL A 177 -6.32 9.57 -20.25
C VAL A 177 -6.48 10.72 -19.28
N ASN A 178 -7.73 11.04 -18.93
CA ASN A 178 -7.99 12.08 -17.95
C ASN A 178 -7.61 11.63 -16.53
N VAL A 179 -6.45 12.10 -16.07
CA VAL A 179 -5.89 11.74 -14.75
C VAL A 179 -6.38 12.64 -13.60
N TRP A 180 -7.21 13.67 -13.86
CA TRP A 180 -7.63 14.61 -12.82
C TRP A 180 -8.42 13.97 -11.69
N PHE A 181 -9.31 13.03 -12.00
CA PHE A 181 -10.03 12.28 -10.97
C PHE A 181 -9.08 11.47 -10.09
N ILE A 182 -8.11 10.81 -10.72
CA ILE A 182 -7.10 9.99 -10.03
C ILE A 182 -6.21 10.88 -9.13
N ALA A 183 -5.79 12.03 -9.65
CA ALA A 183 -5.02 13.00 -8.89
C ALA A 183 -5.82 13.57 -7.70
N GLY A 184 -7.10 13.84 -7.92
CA GLY A 184 -8.03 14.28 -6.87
C GLY A 184 -8.16 13.28 -5.73
N LEU A 185 -8.21 11.98 -6.02
CA LEU A 185 -8.20 10.92 -5.00
C LEU A 185 -6.96 10.98 -4.11
N SER A 186 -5.78 11.19 -4.71
CA SER A 186 -4.53 11.29 -3.94
C SER A 186 -4.46 12.56 -3.09
N VAL A 187 -4.99 13.68 -3.59
CA VAL A 187 -5.11 14.91 -2.79
C VAL A 187 -6.05 14.71 -1.62
N ALA A 188 -7.23 14.13 -1.85
CA ALA A 188 -8.17 13.81 -0.78
C ALA A 188 -7.54 12.85 0.25
N ALA A 189 -6.82 11.84 -0.21
CA ALA A 189 -6.11 10.91 0.66
C ALA A 189 -5.04 11.63 1.50
N LEU A 190 -4.31 12.61 0.96
CA LEU A 190 -3.34 13.40 1.72
C LEU A 190 -4.03 14.21 2.83
N VAL A 191 -5.13 14.89 2.51
CA VAL A 191 -5.89 15.68 3.49
C VAL A 191 -6.44 14.78 4.60
N ILE A 192 -7.04 13.64 4.23
CA ILE A 192 -7.55 12.67 5.21
C ILE A 192 -6.41 12.07 6.04
N SER A 193 -5.25 11.78 5.43
CA SER A 193 -4.08 11.30 6.17
C SER A 193 -3.60 12.31 7.21
N ALA A 194 -3.55 13.59 6.86
CA ALA A 194 -3.19 14.63 7.81
C ALA A 194 -4.19 14.68 8.99
N ALA A 195 -5.49 14.61 8.72
CA ALA A 195 -6.52 14.57 9.76
C ALA A 195 -6.38 13.32 10.66
N VAL A 196 -6.19 12.13 10.07
CA VAL A 196 -6.00 10.87 10.80
C VAL A 196 -4.77 10.95 11.69
N ILE A 197 -3.64 11.49 11.19
CA ILE A 197 -2.41 11.66 11.97
C ILE A 197 -2.65 12.56 13.18
N VAL A 198 -3.33 13.71 13.00
CA VAL A 198 -3.65 14.63 14.10
C VAL A 198 -4.55 13.97 15.14
N MET A 199 -5.63 13.32 14.70
CA MET A 199 -6.57 12.65 15.61
C MET A 199 -5.91 11.50 16.38
N GLN A 200 -5.11 10.68 15.70
CA GLN A 200 -4.36 9.58 16.32
C GLN A 200 -3.35 10.14 17.34
N SER A 201 -2.59 11.18 16.98
CA SER A 201 -1.60 11.80 17.86
C SER A 201 -2.24 12.36 19.13
N ALA A 202 -3.40 13.00 19.01
CA ALA A 202 -4.16 13.52 20.16
C ALA A 202 -4.66 12.38 21.09
N GLY A 203 -5.00 11.23 20.53
CA GLY A 203 -5.47 10.06 21.28
C GLY A 203 -4.38 9.27 22.00
N LEU A 204 -3.09 9.38 21.59
CA LEU A 204 -2.01 8.59 22.19
C LEU A 204 -1.82 8.85 23.69
N GLY A 205 -2.07 10.08 24.17
CA GLY A 205 -1.96 10.42 25.58
C GLY A 205 -2.96 9.69 26.50
N ALA A 206 -4.09 9.26 25.96
CA ALA A 206 -5.12 8.51 26.69
C ALA A 206 -4.81 7.00 26.76
N ILE A 207 -3.89 6.48 25.96
CA ILE A 207 -3.53 5.07 25.94
C ILE A 207 -2.35 4.84 26.89
N HIS A 208 -2.60 4.17 28.01
CA HIS A 208 -1.59 3.85 29.01
C HIS A 208 -1.84 2.49 29.65
N SER A 209 -0.78 1.86 30.11
CA SER A 209 -0.78 0.71 31.01
C SER A 209 -0.23 1.12 32.37
N ALA A 210 -0.15 0.19 33.33
CA ALA A 210 0.45 0.45 34.64
C ALA A 210 1.94 0.92 34.55
N VAL A 211 2.65 0.57 33.48
CA VAL A 211 4.10 0.78 33.35
C VAL A 211 4.52 1.62 32.12
N GLN A 212 3.61 1.86 31.16
CA GLN A 212 3.94 2.54 29.90
C GLN A 212 2.83 3.49 29.45
N GLN A 213 3.22 4.56 28.78
CA GLN A 213 2.32 5.46 28.05
C GLN A 213 2.63 5.41 26.56
N ALA A 214 1.60 5.32 25.71
CA ALA A 214 1.79 5.27 24.26
C ALA A 214 2.48 6.52 23.72
N ALA A 215 2.22 7.69 24.28
CA ALA A 215 2.84 8.95 23.91
C ALA A 215 4.38 8.99 24.15
N THR A 216 4.91 8.16 25.03
CA THR A 216 6.34 8.11 25.36
C THR A 216 7.13 7.05 24.61
N LEU A 217 6.46 6.15 23.89
CA LEU A 217 7.10 5.07 23.14
C LEU A 217 8.02 5.58 22.03
N LEU A 218 7.66 6.70 21.41
CA LEU A 218 8.39 7.30 20.30
C LEU A 218 8.59 8.80 20.54
N PRO A 219 9.70 9.22 21.18
CA PRO A 219 9.97 10.63 21.47
C PRO A 219 9.94 11.55 20.26
N ASP A 220 10.35 11.04 19.08
CA ASP A 220 10.40 11.79 17.82
C ASP A 220 9.13 11.64 16.96
N TYR A 221 8.04 11.08 17.51
CA TYR A 221 6.82 10.79 16.76
C TYR A 221 6.29 11.97 15.95
N GLY A 222 6.11 13.13 16.59
CA GLY A 222 5.59 14.33 15.93
C GLY A 222 6.50 14.83 14.81
N ARG A 223 7.83 14.82 15.02
CA ARG A 223 8.82 15.25 14.02
C ARG A 223 8.83 14.34 12.81
N LEU A 224 8.75 13.02 13.00
CA LEU A 224 8.72 12.03 11.93
C LEU A 224 7.39 12.07 11.17
N GLN A 225 6.26 12.32 11.84
CA GLN A 225 4.97 12.54 11.17
C GLN A 225 4.97 13.83 10.34
N ALA A 226 5.57 14.90 10.83
CA ALA A 226 5.74 16.14 10.05
C ALA A 226 6.61 15.91 8.81
N LEU A 227 7.74 15.21 8.96
CA LEU A 227 8.59 14.81 7.83
C LEU A 227 7.81 13.96 6.81
N ARG A 228 7.04 12.97 7.28
CA ARG A 228 6.16 12.15 6.43
C ARG A 228 5.21 13.01 5.60
N LEU A 229 4.49 13.94 6.22
CA LEU A 229 3.55 14.83 5.52
C LEU A 229 4.25 15.73 4.50
N ILE A 230 5.43 16.25 4.82
CA ILE A 230 6.24 17.06 3.88
C ILE A 230 6.64 16.21 2.67
N LEU A 231 7.14 14.99 2.88
CA LEU A 231 7.53 14.10 1.79
C LEU A 231 6.34 13.68 0.92
N LEU A 232 5.16 13.42 1.52
CA LEU A 232 3.91 13.16 0.80
C LEU A 232 3.51 14.35 -0.08
N ALA A 233 3.53 15.56 0.48
CA ALA A 233 3.18 16.77 -0.25
C ALA A 233 4.17 17.06 -1.40
N LEU A 234 5.47 16.90 -1.17
CA LEU A 234 6.49 17.03 -2.21
C LEU A 234 6.35 15.96 -3.29
N GLY A 235 6.14 14.71 -2.89
CA GLY A 235 5.98 13.59 -3.82
C GLY A 235 4.76 13.75 -4.72
N LEU A 236 3.61 14.09 -4.16
CA LEU A 236 2.40 14.40 -4.95
C LEU A 236 2.57 15.71 -5.75
N GLY A 237 3.32 16.68 -5.22
CA GLY A 237 3.65 17.93 -5.93
C GLY A 237 4.41 17.69 -7.24
N CYS A 238 5.30 16.69 -7.30
CA CYS A 238 5.99 16.30 -8.53
C CYS A 238 5.03 15.89 -9.65
N TRP A 239 3.85 15.39 -9.30
CA TRP A 239 2.79 15.03 -10.25
C TRP A 239 1.82 16.18 -10.49
N LEU A 240 1.31 16.80 -9.41
CA LEU A 240 0.23 17.80 -9.46
C LEU A 240 0.68 19.12 -10.05
N CYS A 241 1.91 19.59 -9.76
CA CYS A 241 2.37 20.88 -10.26
C CYS A 241 2.40 20.96 -11.80
N PRO A 242 2.94 19.96 -12.54
CA PRO A 242 2.82 19.94 -13.99
C PRO A 242 1.37 19.91 -14.48
N LEU A 243 0.49 19.10 -13.84
CA LEU A 243 -0.91 19.01 -14.22
C LEU A 243 -1.63 20.36 -14.08
N ILE A 244 -1.44 21.07 -12.97
CA ILE A 244 -2.03 22.40 -12.72
C ILE A 244 -1.52 23.39 -13.79
N ARG A 245 -0.27 23.26 -14.20
CA ARG A 245 0.32 24.08 -15.28
C ARG A 245 -0.09 23.60 -16.68
N ARG A 246 -1.00 22.65 -16.80
CA ARG A 246 -1.44 22.02 -18.06
C ARG A 246 -0.29 21.47 -18.89
N GLN A 247 0.76 20.98 -18.21
CA GLN A 247 1.90 20.34 -18.84
C GLN A 247 1.89 18.84 -18.54
N PRO A 248 2.29 18.00 -19.50
CA PRO A 248 2.39 16.57 -19.25
C PRO A 248 3.51 16.28 -18.23
N PRO A 249 3.23 15.56 -17.13
CA PRO A 249 4.26 15.21 -16.16
C PRO A 249 5.39 14.38 -16.82
N ARG A 250 6.63 14.68 -16.48
CA ARG A 250 7.78 13.90 -16.96
C ARG A 250 7.88 12.58 -16.16
N ALA A 251 8.25 11.47 -16.81
CA ALA A 251 8.40 10.17 -16.13
C ALA A 251 9.39 10.23 -14.96
N ALA A 252 10.50 10.96 -15.11
CA ALA A 252 11.48 11.15 -14.03
C ALA A 252 10.87 11.89 -12.82
N GLY A 253 10.02 12.90 -13.04
CA GLY A 253 9.32 13.60 -11.97
C GLY A 253 8.31 12.69 -11.25
N LEU A 254 7.57 11.88 -12.00
CA LEU A 254 6.64 10.90 -11.42
C LEU A 254 7.37 9.82 -10.62
N LEU A 255 8.51 9.35 -11.12
CA LEU A 255 9.35 8.39 -10.40
C LEU A 255 9.90 8.99 -9.10
N ALA A 256 10.46 10.20 -9.16
CA ALA A 256 10.93 10.90 -7.97
C ALA A 256 9.80 11.11 -6.95
N GLY A 257 8.62 11.54 -7.43
CA GLY A 257 7.43 11.68 -6.59
C GLY A 257 7.00 10.37 -5.94
N LEU A 258 6.99 9.26 -6.70
CA LEU A 258 6.66 7.93 -6.17
C LEU A 258 7.66 7.50 -5.09
N LEU A 259 8.95 7.70 -5.30
CA LEU A 259 9.97 7.37 -4.30
C LEU A 259 9.78 8.18 -3.01
N LEU A 260 9.48 9.48 -3.12
CA LEU A 260 9.20 10.33 -1.96
C LEU A 260 7.95 9.84 -1.19
N VAL A 261 6.88 9.49 -1.90
CA VAL A 261 5.65 8.94 -1.28
C VAL A 261 5.94 7.60 -0.61
N LEU A 262 6.68 6.69 -1.26
CA LEU A 262 7.02 5.40 -0.66
C LEU A 262 7.90 5.54 0.59
N ILE A 263 8.90 6.45 0.58
CA ILE A 263 9.71 6.75 1.75
C ILE A 263 8.84 7.30 2.88
N ALA A 264 7.94 8.23 2.57
CA ALA A 264 7.01 8.79 3.53
C ALA A 264 6.12 7.71 4.17
N GLU A 265 5.57 6.81 3.36
CA GLU A 265 4.73 5.71 3.84
C GLU A 265 5.54 4.68 4.65
N CYS A 266 6.79 4.42 4.29
CA CYS A 266 7.71 3.62 5.11
C CYS A 266 7.97 4.27 6.48
N ILE A 267 8.16 5.59 6.54
CA ILE A 267 8.27 6.31 7.82
C ILE A 267 6.99 6.10 8.65
N GLY A 268 5.82 6.33 8.06
CA GLY A 268 4.55 6.13 8.74
C GLY A 268 4.35 4.70 9.25
N ARG A 269 4.76 3.71 8.46
CA ARG A 269 4.67 2.28 8.83
C ARG A 269 5.65 1.91 9.93
N GLY A 270 6.88 2.43 9.89
CA GLY A 270 7.87 2.27 10.95
C GLY A 270 7.40 2.88 12.28
N LEU A 271 6.75 4.06 12.23
CA LEU A 271 6.11 4.65 13.41
C LEU A 271 4.96 3.77 13.93
N PHE A 272 4.13 3.23 13.05
CA PHE A 272 3.05 2.31 13.41
C PHE A 272 3.58 1.09 14.17
N TYR A 273 4.64 0.44 13.66
CA TYR A 273 5.25 -0.70 14.36
C TYR A 273 5.93 -0.28 15.67
N GLY A 274 6.53 0.90 15.72
CA GLY A 274 7.15 1.43 16.93
C GLY A 274 6.16 1.78 18.05
N LEU A 275 4.87 1.95 17.72
CA LEU A 275 3.80 2.14 18.71
C LEU A 275 3.27 0.83 19.31
N HIS A 276 3.90 -0.32 19.05
CA HIS A 276 3.50 -1.59 19.65
C HIS A 276 3.55 -1.51 21.18
N MET A 277 2.39 -1.64 21.80
CA MET A 277 2.24 -1.60 23.27
C MET A 277 1.19 -2.63 23.68
N THR A 278 1.61 -3.66 24.44
CA THR A 278 0.71 -4.66 24.99
C THR A 278 0.26 -4.27 26.40
N VAL A 279 -1.03 -4.34 26.67
CA VAL A 279 -1.61 -4.02 28.00
C VAL A 279 -1.60 -5.20 28.97
N GLY A 280 -1.43 -6.44 28.48
CA GLY A 280 -1.47 -7.65 29.30
C GLY A 280 -0.19 -7.98 30.07
N MET A 281 0.96 -7.41 29.73
CA MET A 281 2.23 -7.71 30.40
C MET A 281 2.43 -6.97 31.72
N ALA A 282 1.57 -6.03 32.08
CA ALA A 282 1.64 -5.28 33.33
C ALA A 282 1.18 -6.09 34.56
N VAL A 283 0.58 -7.25 34.34
CA VAL A 283 0.00 -8.10 35.42
C VAL A 283 0.97 -9.24 35.82
N ALA A 284 2.08 -9.42 35.12
CA ALA A 284 3.05 -10.50 35.33
C ALA A 284 4.37 -10.02 36.01
N GLY A 285 4.38 -8.80 36.53
CA GLY A 285 5.52 -8.24 37.27
C GLY A 285 5.26 -8.14 38.75
#